data_9558d647a99c70921f171e617565f8fa
#
_entry.id   9558d647a99c70921f171e617565f8fa
#
_cell.length_a   1.000
_cell.length_b   1.000
_cell.length_c   1.000
_cell.angle_alpha   90.00
_cell.angle_beta   90.00
_cell.angle_gamma   90.00
#
_symmetry.space_group_name_H-M   'P 1'
#
loop_
_entity.id
_entity.type
_entity.pdbx_description
1 polymer ?
#
loop_
_entity_poly.entity_id
_entity_poly.type
_entity_poly.pdbx_seq_one_letter_code
_entity_poly.pdbx_strand_id
1 'polypeptide(L)'
;MSIRDNLDISAYLVLGPENTLGRPVGDVVAQALDAGFTCIQVRSKVASAREIIALTGDAAQAIAQAGKTGQVALLIDDRLDCVLAAREQGIAVDGVHVGQSDIPVEVCRKLLGPDAIVGLSARCEEMLEYVKTADMSLVDYLGVGPLHETKTKRDCGRAADGSIITKSFEDLAALHAASPVPIVVGGGVKTADLPQLKTTGVDGFFVVSAVCSADDPYAAAKELVDTWQQA
;
A
#
# COMPACT_ATOMS: atom_id res chain seq x y z
N MET A 1 15.05 7.84 -15.23
CA MET A 1 14.82 7.83 -13.77
C MET A 1 13.60 6.95 -13.58
N SER A 2 13.71 5.87 -12.84
CA SER A 2 12.59 4.95 -12.63
C SER A 2 11.60 5.56 -11.61
N ILE A 3 10.35 5.07 -11.58
CA ILE A 3 9.38 5.49 -10.57
C ILE A 3 9.86 5.08 -9.16
N ARG A 4 10.68 4.04 -9.06
CA ARG A 4 11.33 3.60 -7.83
C ARG A 4 12.19 4.71 -7.21
N ASP A 5 12.94 5.46 -8.03
CA ASP A 5 13.83 6.53 -7.56
C ASP A 5 13.06 7.74 -6.99
N ASN A 6 11.78 7.87 -7.35
CA ASN A 6 10.90 8.95 -6.94
C ASN A 6 9.61 8.42 -6.30
N LEU A 7 9.69 7.28 -5.62
CA LEU A 7 8.54 6.66 -4.99
C LEU A 7 7.94 7.58 -3.92
N ASP A 8 6.70 8.00 -4.15
CA ASP A 8 5.89 8.75 -3.21
C ASP A 8 4.79 7.84 -2.64
N ILE A 9 4.88 7.54 -1.35
CA ILE A 9 3.89 6.73 -0.60
C ILE A 9 3.11 7.57 0.42
N SER A 10 3.11 8.89 0.28
CA SER A 10 2.48 9.81 1.23
C SER A 10 0.97 9.57 1.37
N ALA A 11 0.30 9.23 0.27
CA ALA A 11 -1.12 8.87 0.24
C ALA A 11 -1.33 7.60 -0.60
N TYR A 12 -1.62 6.49 0.04
CA TYR A 12 -1.60 5.17 -0.57
C TYR A 12 -2.96 4.48 -0.46
N LEU A 13 -3.57 4.17 -1.60
CA LEU A 13 -4.83 3.46 -1.68
C LEU A 13 -4.62 1.97 -1.97
N VAL A 14 -5.18 1.12 -1.12
CA VAL A 14 -5.27 -0.32 -1.36
C VAL A 14 -6.72 -0.66 -1.68
N LEU A 15 -6.97 -1.31 -2.82
CA LEU A 15 -8.33 -1.62 -3.23
C LEU A 15 -8.45 -2.92 -4.02
N GLY A 16 -9.65 -3.46 -4.00
CA GLY A 16 -10.09 -4.61 -4.77
C GLY A 16 -11.62 -4.64 -4.85
N PRO A 17 -12.20 -5.54 -5.63
CA PRO A 17 -13.64 -5.60 -5.85
C PRO A 17 -14.42 -5.83 -4.56
N GLU A 18 -13.81 -6.46 -3.56
CA GLU A 18 -14.43 -6.71 -2.25
C GLU A 18 -14.67 -5.45 -1.43
N ASN A 19 -14.01 -4.35 -1.77
CA ASN A 19 -14.00 -3.11 -0.98
C ASN A 19 -14.76 -1.96 -1.65
N THR A 20 -15.03 -2.05 -2.96
CA THR A 20 -15.57 -0.93 -3.76
C THR A 20 -17.09 -0.84 -3.78
N LEU A 21 -17.79 -1.71 -3.04
CA LEU A 21 -19.27 -1.76 -2.99
C LEU A 21 -19.91 -1.88 -4.38
N GLY A 22 -19.26 -2.65 -5.29
CA GLY A 22 -19.73 -2.86 -6.67
C GLY A 22 -19.35 -1.74 -7.64
N ARG A 23 -18.64 -0.70 -7.21
CA ARG A 23 -18.10 0.30 -8.13
C ARG A 23 -16.93 -0.31 -8.94
N PRO A 24 -16.75 0.04 -10.21
CA PRO A 24 -15.57 -0.33 -10.98
C PRO A 24 -14.28 0.15 -10.28
N VAL A 25 -13.26 -0.71 -10.23
CA VAL A 25 -11.97 -0.37 -9.58
C VAL A 25 -11.35 0.87 -10.24
N GLY A 26 -11.37 0.95 -11.57
CA GLY A 26 -10.84 2.10 -12.31
C GLY A 26 -11.49 3.44 -11.92
N ASP A 27 -12.81 3.44 -11.65
CA ASP A 27 -13.53 4.67 -11.25
C ASP A 27 -13.12 5.15 -9.86
N VAL A 28 -12.91 4.23 -8.91
CA VAL A 28 -12.42 4.57 -7.58
C VAL A 28 -10.97 5.05 -7.63
N VAL A 29 -10.13 4.42 -8.46
CA VAL A 29 -8.76 4.87 -8.72
C VAL A 29 -8.75 6.28 -9.29
N ALA A 30 -9.55 6.58 -10.32
CA ALA A 30 -9.62 7.92 -10.91
C ALA A 30 -9.97 9.00 -9.86
N GLN A 31 -10.98 8.75 -9.01
CA GLN A 31 -11.36 9.65 -7.94
C GLN A 31 -10.24 9.85 -6.89
N ALA A 32 -9.53 8.79 -6.53
CA ALA A 32 -8.39 8.88 -5.62
C ALA A 32 -7.22 9.68 -6.23
N LEU A 33 -6.95 9.50 -7.52
CA LEU A 33 -5.94 10.26 -8.24
C LEU A 33 -6.26 11.76 -8.30
N ASP A 34 -7.52 12.11 -8.56
CA ASP A 34 -7.99 13.50 -8.58
C ASP A 34 -7.90 14.14 -7.19
N ALA A 35 -8.08 13.35 -6.14
CA ALA A 35 -7.91 13.77 -4.75
C ALA A 35 -6.43 13.92 -4.32
N GLY A 36 -5.47 13.35 -5.08
CA GLY A 36 -4.04 13.49 -4.82
C GLY A 36 -3.35 12.25 -4.24
N PHE A 37 -3.94 11.06 -4.36
CA PHE A 37 -3.26 9.82 -4.02
C PHE A 37 -2.06 9.56 -4.94
N THR A 38 -0.97 9.05 -4.36
CA THR A 38 0.35 8.93 -4.98
C THR A 38 0.77 7.47 -5.23
N CYS A 39 0.10 6.52 -4.59
CA CYS A 39 0.35 5.09 -4.76
C CYS A 39 -0.97 4.31 -4.74
N ILE A 40 -1.10 3.35 -5.65
CA ILE A 40 -2.27 2.48 -5.81
C ILE A 40 -1.82 1.02 -5.70
N GLN A 41 -2.52 0.21 -4.89
CA GLN A 41 -2.30 -1.23 -4.81
C GLN A 41 -3.59 -1.98 -5.11
N VAL A 42 -3.55 -2.81 -6.15
CA VAL A 42 -4.64 -3.76 -6.43
C VAL A 42 -4.48 -4.98 -5.53
N ARG A 43 -5.49 -5.22 -4.70
CA ARG A 43 -5.52 -6.30 -3.72
C ARG A 43 -6.85 -7.04 -3.73
N SER A 44 -6.81 -8.34 -4.00
CA SER A 44 -7.93 -9.25 -3.78
C SER A 44 -7.43 -10.58 -3.22
N LYS A 45 -8.13 -11.10 -2.23
CA LYS A 45 -7.84 -12.42 -1.64
C LYS A 45 -8.71 -13.54 -2.22
N VAL A 46 -9.66 -13.19 -3.09
CA VAL A 46 -10.63 -14.15 -3.66
C VAL A 46 -10.62 -14.17 -5.19
N ALA A 47 -10.20 -13.09 -5.85
CA ALA A 47 -10.14 -13.01 -7.30
C ALA A 47 -9.07 -13.95 -7.87
N SER A 48 -9.36 -14.51 -9.04
CA SER A 48 -8.40 -15.31 -9.81
C SER A 48 -7.26 -14.42 -10.34
N ALA A 49 -6.16 -15.05 -10.76
CA ALA A 49 -5.06 -14.32 -11.40
C ALA A 49 -5.52 -13.50 -12.61
N ARG A 50 -6.41 -14.07 -13.44
CA ARG A 50 -6.96 -13.39 -14.61
C ARG A 50 -7.74 -12.13 -14.24
N GLU A 51 -8.53 -12.20 -13.18
CA GLU A 51 -9.29 -11.04 -12.68
C GLU A 51 -8.36 -9.98 -12.07
N ILE A 52 -7.36 -10.37 -11.28
CA ILE A 52 -6.36 -9.42 -10.74
C ILE A 52 -5.64 -8.68 -11.86
N ILE A 53 -5.23 -9.38 -12.93
CA ILE A 53 -4.57 -8.76 -14.08
C ILE A 53 -5.53 -7.77 -14.77
N ALA A 54 -6.80 -8.13 -14.97
CA ALA A 54 -7.79 -7.24 -15.55
C ALA A 54 -8.01 -5.97 -14.69
N LEU A 55 -8.21 -6.13 -13.38
CA LEU A 55 -8.34 -5.02 -12.43
C LEU A 55 -7.09 -4.12 -12.40
N THR A 56 -5.90 -4.71 -12.55
CA THR A 56 -4.65 -3.95 -12.68
C THR A 56 -4.62 -3.15 -13.99
N GLY A 57 -5.14 -3.73 -15.07
CA GLY A 57 -5.33 -3.02 -16.35
C GLY A 57 -6.26 -1.81 -16.23
N ASP A 58 -7.38 -1.96 -15.53
CA ASP A 58 -8.33 -0.87 -15.28
C ASP A 58 -7.67 0.26 -14.46
N ALA A 59 -6.91 -0.10 -13.42
CA ALA A 59 -6.17 0.86 -12.61
C ALA A 59 -5.08 1.58 -13.41
N ALA A 60 -4.30 0.85 -14.22
CA ALA A 60 -3.27 1.40 -15.09
C ALA A 60 -3.87 2.37 -16.13
N GLN A 61 -5.04 2.02 -16.70
CA GLN A 61 -5.76 2.88 -17.62
C GLN A 61 -6.22 4.19 -16.95
N ALA A 62 -6.75 4.12 -15.72
CA ALA A 62 -7.14 5.31 -14.97
C ALA A 62 -5.93 6.23 -14.69
N ILE A 63 -4.78 5.67 -14.30
CA ILE A 63 -3.52 6.42 -14.09
C ILE A 63 -3.08 7.10 -15.41
N ALA A 64 -3.13 6.38 -16.52
CA ALA A 64 -2.76 6.93 -17.84
C ALA A 64 -3.71 8.05 -18.30
N GLN A 65 -5.02 7.88 -18.11
CA GLN A 65 -6.03 8.91 -18.44
C GLN A 65 -5.88 10.17 -17.60
N ALA A 66 -5.44 10.03 -16.33
CA ALA A 66 -5.11 11.16 -15.46
C ALA A 66 -3.76 11.84 -15.82
N GLY A 67 -3.00 11.31 -16.79
CA GLY A 67 -1.68 11.82 -17.16
C GLY A 67 -0.60 11.60 -16.08
N LYS A 68 -0.79 10.62 -15.20
CA LYS A 68 0.07 10.36 -14.02
C LYS A 68 0.97 9.12 -14.16
N THR A 69 1.08 8.55 -15.35
CA THR A 69 2.02 7.45 -15.62
C THR A 69 3.45 7.87 -15.27
N GLY A 70 4.15 7.03 -14.49
CA GLY A 70 5.49 7.33 -13.98
C GLY A 70 5.55 8.34 -12.84
N GLN A 71 4.40 8.80 -12.34
CA GLN A 71 4.27 9.68 -11.18
C GLN A 71 3.54 8.98 -10.02
N VAL A 72 2.52 8.19 -10.32
CA VAL A 72 1.76 7.38 -9.35
C VAL A 72 2.18 5.93 -9.50
N ALA A 73 2.62 5.31 -8.41
CA ALA A 73 3.01 3.90 -8.40
C ALA A 73 1.78 2.99 -8.44
N LEU A 74 1.83 1.95 -9.30
CA LEU A 74 0.83 0.89 -9.35
C LEU A 74 1.43 -0.43 -8.94
N LEU A 75 0.89 -1.04 -7.88
CA LEU A 75 1.38 -2.28 -7.29
C LEU A 75 0.28 -3.36 -7.27
N ILE A 76 0.70 -4.62 -7.21
CA ILE A 76 -0.18 -5.76 -6.90
C ILE A 76 0.19 -6.33 -5.54
N ASP A 77 -0.81 -6.69 -4.72
CA ASP A 77 -0.65 -7.34 -3.42
C ASP A 77 -0.34 -8.84 -3.59
N ASP A 78 0.69 -9.37 -2.93
CA ASP A 78 1.14 -10.75 -2.81
C ASP A 78 1.47 -11.49 -4.13
N ARG A 79 0.79 -11.18 -5.19
CA ARG A 79 0.74 -11.97 -6.43
C ARG A 79 1.81 -11.55 -7.44
N LEU A 80 3.07 -11.92 -7.20
CA LEU A 80 4.20 -11.72 -8.12
C LEU A 80 3.91 -12.30 -9.52
N ASP A 81 3.25 -13.44 -9.60
CA ASP A 81 2.83 -14.07 -10.86
C ASP A 81 1.91 -13.15 -11.68
N CYS A 82 0.99 -12.46 -11.01
CA CYS A 82 0.11 -11.48 -11.67
C CYS A 82 0.88 -10.24 -12.15
N VAL A 83 1.89 -9.77 -11.42
CA VAL A 83 2.75 -8.66 -11.87
C VAL A 83 3.48 -9.05 -13.16
N LEU A 84 4.11 -10.22 -13.19
CA LEU A 84 4.84 -10.70 -14.37
C LEU A 84 3.91 -10.86 -15.57
N ALA A 85 2.74 -11.50 -15.35
CA ALA A 85 1.76 -11.72 -16.42
C ALA A 85 1.12 -10.40 -16.93
N ALA A 86 0.91 -9.41 -16.06
CA ALA A 86 0.42 -8.08 -16.45
C ALA A 86 1.45 -7.36 -17.32
N ARG A 87 2.72 -7.38 -16.93
CA ARG A 87 3.82 -6.79 -17.72
C ARG A 87 3.95 -7.42 -19.10
N GLU A 88 3.85 -8.74 -19.21
CA GLU A 88 3.85 -9.46 -20.50
C GLU A 88 2.68 -9.07 -21.41
N GLN A 89 1.57 -8.59 -20.83
CA GLN A 89 0.42 -8.06 -21.57
C GLN A 89 0.53 -6.55 -21.86
N GLY A 90 1.65 -5.91 -21.52
CA GLY A 90 1.88 -4.48 -21.73
C GLY A 90 1.16 -3.58 -20.72
N ILE A 91 0.66 -4.12 -19.61
CA ILE A 91 0.07 -3.34 -18.52
C ILE A 91 1.21 -2.71 -17.70
N ALA A 92 1.18 -1.39 -17.56
CA ALA A 92 2.15 -0.65 -16.75
C ALA A 92 1.86 -0.92 -15.26
N VAL A 93 2.62 -1.83 -14.66
CA VAL A 93 2.62 -2.13 -13.23
C VAL A 93 4.04 -2.06 -12.69
N ASP A 94 4.24 -1.31 -11.61
CA ASP A 94 5.56 -0.92 -11.14
C ASP A 94 6.19 -1.94 -10.21
N GLY A 95 5.37 -2.74 -9.50
CA GLY A 95 5.92 -3.73 -8.59
C GLY A 95 4.90 -4.52 -7.79
N VAL A 96 5.36 -5.04 -6.66
CA VAL A 96 4.61 -5.91 -5.77
C VAL A 96 4.73 -5.45 -4.32
N HIS A 97 3.69 -5.65 -3.53
CA HIS A 97 3.75 -5.61 -2.06
C HIS A 97 3.52 -7.01 -1.52
N VAL A 98 4.42 -7.51 -0.68
CA VAL A 98 4.37 -8.86 -0.12
C VAL A 98 4.33 -8.85 1.40
N GLY A 99 3.73 -9.89 1.99
CA GLY A 99 3.80 -10.16 3.41
C GLY A 99 4.91 -11.16 3.74
N GLN A 100 5.03 -11.46 5.03
CA GLN A 100 6.09 -12.34 5.56
C GLN A 100 5.95 -13.82 5.17
N SER A 101 4.76 -14.24 4.74
CA SER A 101 4.48 -15.63 4.31
C SER A 101 4.37 -15.78 2.79
N ASP A 102 4.51 -14.67 2.06
CA ASP A 102 4.42 -14.66 0.60
C ASP A 102 5.78 -14.96 -0.05
N ILE A 103 5.90 -14.69 -1.35
CA ILE A 103 7.16 -14.89 -2.07
C ILE A 103 8.24 -14.00 -1.45
N PRO A 104 9.42 -14.55 -1.09
CA PRO A 104 10.52 -13.77 -0.48
C PRO A 104 10.94 -12.57 -1.33
N VAL A 105 11.30 -11.47 -0.66
CA VAL A 105 11.68 -10.20 -1.32
C VAL A 105 12.86 -10.35 -2.28
N GLU A 106 13.80 -11.26 -1.97
CA GLU A 106 14.95 -11.58 -2.83
C GLU A 106 14.51 -12.15 -4.18
N VAL A 107 13.48 -13.01 -4.15
CA VAL A 107 12.89 -13.61 -5.35
C VAL A 107 12.12 -12.56 -6.13
N CYS A 108 11.33 -11.73 -5.44
CA CYS A 108 10.61 -10.62 -6.07
C CYS A 108 11.59 -9.67 -6.79
N ARG A 109 12.62 -9.22 -6.11
CA ARG A 109 13.65 -8.33 -6.67
C ARG A 109 14.37 -8.96 -7.87
N LYS A 110 14.74 -10.23 -7.75
CA LYS A 110 15.41 -10.96 -8.83
C LYS A 110 14.55 -11.05 -10.10
N LEU A 111 13.27 -11.33 -9.96
CA LEU A 111 12.36 -11.55 -11.09
C LEU A 111 11.84 -10.24 -11.70
N LEU A 112 11.60 -9.23 -10.88
CA LEU A 112 11.06 -7.93 -11.33
C LEU A 112 12.13 -6.97 -11.81
N GLY A 113 13.40 -7.17 -11.42
CA GLY A 113 14.53 -6.32 -11.79
C GLY A 113 14.76 -5.13 -10.85
N PRO A 114 15.82 -4.34 -11.13
CA PRO A 114 16.26 -3.26 -10.22
C PRO A 114 15.30 -2.06 -10.17
N ASP A 115 14.54 -1.82 -11.23
CA ASP A 115 13.66 -0.64 -11.33
C ASP A 115 12.27 -0.86 -10.76
N ALA A 116 11.95 -2.10 -10.37
CA ALA A 116 10.65 -2.43 -9.78
C ALA A 116 10.56 -1.99 -8.32
N ILE A 117 9.35 -1.72 -7.86
CA ILE A 117 9.05 -1.44 -6.47
C ILE A 117 8.73 -2.75 -5.74
N VAL A 118 9.38 -3.00 -4.62
CA VAL A 118 9.10 -4.12 -3.71
C VAL A 118 8.79 -3.58 -2.33
N GLY A 119 7.50 -3.63 -1.97
CA GLY A 119 7.03 -3.30 -0.64
C GLY A 119 6.93 -4.54 0.25
N LEU A 120 7.13 -4.37 1.55
CA LEU A 120 7.06 -5.45 2.52
C LEU A 120 6.22 -5.08 3.73
N SER A 121 5.28 -5.96 4.12
CA SER A 121 4.57 -5.84 5.40
C SER A 121 5.52 -6.16 6.56
N ALA A 122 5.73 -5.20 7.46
CA ALA A 122 6.53 -5.41 8.66
C ALA A 122 5.74 -6.18 9.72
N ARG A 123 6.37 -7.21 10.33
CA ARG A 123 5.80 -7.97 11.46
C ARG A 123 5.70 -7.13 12.71
N CYS A 124 4.64 -7.36 13.48
CA CYS A 124 4.34 -6.55 14.66
C CYS A 124 5.30 -6.75 15.83
N GLU A 125 5.70 -7.98 16.14
CA GLU A 125 6.40 -8.28 17.40
C GLU A 125 7.93 -8.15 17.33
N GLU A 126 8.50 -8.31 16.12
CA GLU A 126 9.97 -8.33 15.90
C GLU A 126 10.42 -7.21 14.94
N MET A 127 9.59 -6.20 14.74
CA MET A 127 9.77 -5.22 13.67
C MET A 127 11.06 -4.41 13.78
N LEU A 128 11.39 -3.96 14.99
CA LEU A 128 12.64 -3.21 15.24
C LEU A 128 13.89 -4.07 15.04
N GLU A 129 13.82 -5.34 15.40
CA GLU A 129 14.93 -6.27 15.18
C GLU A 129 15.05 -6.64 13.70
N TYR A 130 13.90 -6.82 13.03
CA TYR A 130 13.87 -7.14 11.59
C TYR A 130 14.57 -6.06 10.76
N VAL A 131 14.26 -4.77 10.97
CA VAL A 131 14.87 -3.69 10.19
C VAL A 131 16.38 -3.53 10.45
N LYS A 132 16.88 -4.01 11.59
CA LYS A 132 18.30 -3.98 11.94
C LYS A 132 19.09 -5.16 11.37
N THR A 133 18.44 -6.29 11.14
CA THR A 133 19.11 -7.56 10.82
C THR A 133 18.86 -8.04 9.39
N ALA A 134 17.75 -7.66 8.76
CA ALA A 134 17.41 -8.02 7.39
C ALA A 134 18.18 -7.17 6.36
N ASP A 135 18.37 -7.72 5.15
CA ASP A 135 18.89 -6.96 4.02
C ASP A 135 17.79 -6.03 3.45
N MET A 136 17.75 -4.82 3.96
CA MET A 136 16.75 -3.82 3.56
C MET A 136 17.04 -3.19 2.19
N SER A 137 18.17 -3.49 1.54
CA SER A 137 18.48 -3.00 0.17
C SER A 137 17.54 -3.58 -0.90
N LEU A 138 16.88 -4.70 -0.58
CA LEU A 138 15.95 -5.39 -1.47
C LEU A 138 14.51 -4.84 -1.39
N VAL A 139 14.22 -4.02 -0.36
CA VAL A 139 12.90 -3.48 -0.05
C VAL A 139 12.90 -1.98 -0.29
N ASP A 140 11.84 -1.44 -0.84
CA ASP A 140 11.71 -0.01 -1.14
C ASP A 140 10.89 0.74 -0.09
N TYR A 141 10.00 0.06 0.60
CA TYR A 141 9.23 0.61 1.73
C TYR A 141 8.62 -0.49 2.61
N LEU A 142 8.29 -0.12 3.84
CA LEU A 142 7.57 -0.98 4.78
C LEU A 142 6.10 -0.53 4.92
N GLY A 143 5.18 -1.49 4.78
CA GLY A 143 3.77 -1.32 5.15
C GLY A 143 3.55 -1.79 6.59
N VAL A 144 3.15 -0.89 7.47
CA VAL A 144 3.05 -1.13 8.91
C VAL A 144 1.62 -0.94 9.41
N GLY A 145 1.20 -1.80 10.32
CA GLY A 145 -0.13 -1.72 10.94
C GLY A 145 -0.51 -3.02 11.63
N PRO A 146 -1.74 -3.09 12.14
CA PRO A 146 -2.77 -2.04 12.08
C PRO A 146 -2.58 -0.95 13.14
N LEU A 147 -3.01 0.28 12.82
CA LEU A 147 -3.08 1.37 13.79
C LEU A 147 -4.26 1.20 14.74
N HIS A 148 -5.41 0.78 14.20
CA HIS A 148 -6.62 0.43 14.95
C HIS A 148 -7.14 -0.95 14.52
N GLU A 149 -8.00 -1.53 15.32
CA GLU A 149 -8.71 -2.76 14.93
C GLU A 149 -9.42 -2.58 13.60
N THR A 150 -9.22 -3.54 12.70
CA THR A 150 -9.79 -3.52 11.35
C THR A 150 -10.32 -4.88 10.95
N LYS A 151 -11.42 -4.89 10.19
CA LYS A 151 -11.98 -6.10 9.59
C LYS A 151 -11.39 -6.42 8.21
N THR A 152 -10.69 -5.46 7.60
CA THR A 152 -10.21 -5.55 6.23
C THR A 152 -9.01 -6.51 6.08
N LYS A 153 -8.10 -6.55 7.06
CA LYS A 153 -6.95 -7.46 7.08
C LYS A 153 -7.06 -8.38 8.30
N ARG A 154 -7.58 -9.59 8.11
CA ARG A 154 -7.80 -10.57 9.19
C ARG A 154 -6.54 -11.30 9.63
N ASP A 155 -5.48 -11.22 8.84
CA ASP A 155 -4.17 -11.86 9.00
C ASP A 155 -3.12 -10.93 9.65
N CYS A 156 -3.54 -9.77 10.17
CA CYS A 156 -2.69 -8.95 11.03
C CYS A 156 -2.42 -9.69 12.35
N GLY A 157 -1.24 -9.49 12.94
CA GLY A 157 -0.79 -10.18 14.14
C GLY A 157 -1.84 -10.18 15.26
N ARG A 158 -2.01 -11.33 15.89
CA ARG A 158 -2.93 -11.52 17.02
C ARG A 158 -2.13 -11.90 18.25
N ALA A 159 -2.49 -11.33 19.39
CA ALA A 159 -2.02 -11.74 20.70
C ALA A 159 -2.56 -13.14 21.08
N ALA A 160 -2.00 -13.74 22.12
CA ALA A 160 -2.39 -15.07 22.59
C ALA A 160 -3.88 -15.15 23.01
N ASP A 161 -4.49 -14.04 23.40
CA ASP A 161 -5.92 -13.92 23.73
C ASP A 161 -6.83 -13.71 22.50
N GLY A 162 -6.24 -13.64 21.29
CA GLY A 162 -6.94 -13.45 20.04
C GLY A 162 -7.21 -11.98 19.67
N SER A 163 -6.83 -11.02 20.51
CA SER A 163 -6.91 -9.59 20.18
C SER A 163 -5.96 -9.21 19.04
N ILE A 164 -6.32 -8.17 18.29
CA ILE A 164 -5.44 -7.63 17.24
C ILE A 164 -4.35 -6.79 17.89
N ILE A 165 -3.09 -7.07 17.55
CA ILE A 165 -1.94 -6.27 18.01
C ILE A 165 -1.90 -5.00 17.17
N THR A 166 -2.27 -3.87 17.78
CA THR A 166 -2.19 -2.54 17.16
C THR A 166 -0.82 -1.90 17.43
N LYS A 167 -0.48 -0.87 16.64
CA LYS A 167 0.74 -0.09 16.82
C LYS A 167 0.45 1.23 17.52
N SER A 168 1.24 1.55 18.55
CA SER A 168 1.21 2.88 19.14
C SER A 168 1.99 3.88 18.27
N PHE A 169 1.73 5.19 18.45
CA PHE A 169 2.50 6.23 17.76
C PHE A 169 3.98 6.23 18.20
N GLU A 170 4.26 5.84 19.43
CA GLU A 170 5.64 5.67 19.94
C GLU A 170 6.38 4.52 19.25
N ASP A 171 5.70 3.38 19.02
CA ASP A 171 6.26 2.26 18.26
C ASP A 171 6.58 2.67 16.83
N LEU A 172 5.69 3.46 16.21
CA LEU A 172 5.87 3.95 14.85
C LEU A 172 7.04 4.93 14.74
N ALA A 173 7.18 5.86 15.70
CA ALA A 173 8.30 6.78 15.76
C ALA A 173 9.63 6.05 15.96
N ALA A 174 9.66 5.05 16.87
CA ALA A 174 10.84 4.23 17.08
C ALA A 174 11.24 3.42 15.86
N LEU A 175 10.25 2.89 15.13
CA LEU A 175 10.50 2.16 13.91
C LEU A 175 11.02 3.08 12.80
N HIS A 176 10.40 4.25 12.59
CA HIS A 176 10.85 5.21 11.60
C HIS A 176 12.31 5.62 11.86
N ALA A 177 12.66 5.91 13.12
CA ALA A 177 14.04 6.26 13.49
C ALA A 177 15.07 5.13 13.21
N ALA A 178 14.64 3.87 13.19
CA ALA A 178 15.49 2.71 12.95
C ALA A 178 15.48 2.23 11.49
N SER A 179 14.46 2.55 10.72
CA SER A 179 14.29 2.03 9.36
C SER A 179 15.15 2.77 8.34
N PRO A 180 15.91 2.06 7.51
CA PRO A 180 16.64 2.66 6.40
C PRO A 180 15.77 2.92 5.16
N VAL A 181 14.49 2.50 5.17
CA VAL A 181 13.54 2.66 4.06
C VAL A 181 12.27 3.35 4.55
N PRO A 182 11.53 4.02 3.66
CA PRO A 182 10.28 4.69 3.98
C PRO A 182 9.25 3.77 4.63
N ILE A 183 8.37 4.35 5.46
CA ILE A 183 7.30 3.64 6.16
C ILE A 183 5.94 4.24 5.82
N VAL A 184 5.00 3.38 5.43
CA VAL A 184 3.60 3.75 5.28
C VAL A 184 2.73 3.00 6.30
N VAL A 185 1.81 3.72 6.96
CA VAL A 185 1.00 3.18 8.07
C VAL A 185 -0.46 3.07 7.69
N GLY A 186 -1.07 1.93 8.02
CA GLY A 186 -2.48 1.70 7.73
C GLY A 186 -3.16 0.75 8.70
N GLY A 187 -4.32 0.23 8.29
CA GLY A 187 -5.16 -0.61 9.14
C GLY A 187 -5.98 0.22 10.13
N GLY A 188 -7.16 0.64 9.69
CA GLY A 188 -8.10 1.42 10.49
C GLY A 188 -7.77 2.91 10.64
N VAL A 189 -6.80 3.43 9.90
CA VAL A 189 -6.42 4.86 9.90
C VAL A 189 -7.63 5.72 9.53
N LYS A 190 -7.84 6.78 10.30
CA LYS A 190 -8.89 7.79 10.13
C LYS A 190 -8.27 9.16 9.90
N THR A 191 -9.01 10.08 9.32
CA THR A 191 -8.57 11.47 9.10
C THR A 191 -8.03 12.11 10.40
N ALA A 192 -8.69 11.87 11.54
CA ALA A 192 -8.29 12.41 12.84
C ALA A 192 -6.93 11.90 13.35
N ASP A 193 -6.44 10.77 12.85
CA ASP A 193 -5.15 10.19 13.26
C ASP A 193 -3.96 10.87 12.55
N LEU A 194 -4.21 11.42 11.35
CA LEU A 194 -3.14 11.85 10.43
C LEU A 194 -2.22 12.94 11.01
N PRO A 195 -2.71 13.96 11.74
CA PRO A 195 -1.83 14.95 12.35
C PRO A 195 -0.85 14.33 13.35
N GLN A 196 -1.33 13.43 14.22
CA GLN A 196 -0.45 12.74 15.16
C GLN A 196 0.45 11.72 14.46
N LEU A 197 -0.06 11.01 13.46
CA LEU A 197 0.72 10.06 12.66
C LEU A 197 1.90 10.76 11.97
N LYS A 198 1.68 11.95 11.42
CA LYS A 198 2.73 12.76 10.79
C LYS A 198 3.86 13.11 11.76
N THR A 199 3.55 13.36 13.04
CA THR A 199 4.58 13.68 14.05
C THR A 199 5.52 12.50 14.36
N THR A 200 5.15 11.28 14.00
CA THR A 200 6.03 10.09 14.18
C THR A 200 7.17 10.02 13.16
N GLY A 201 7.13 10.84 12.13
CA GLY A 201 8.11 10.87 11.05
C GLY A 201 7.83 9.90 9.91
N VAL A 202 6.81 9.03 10.00
CA VAL A 202 6.47 8.09 8.91
C VAL A 202 6.12 8.82 7.61
N ASP A 203 6.40 8.18 6.49
CA ASP A 203 6.40 8.82 5.18
C ASP A 203 5.01 8.92 4.54
N GLY A 204 4.04 8.15 5.06
CA GLY A 204 2.70 8.17 4.51
C GLY A 204 1.69 7.32 5.28
N PHE A 205 0.48 7.32 4.75
CA PHE A 205 -0.61 6.47 5.24
C PHE A 205 -1.20 5.63 4.12
N PHE A 206 -1.75 4.45 4.46
CA PHE A 206 -2.55 3.68 3.52
C PHE A 206 -3.95 3.38 4.05
N VAL A 207 -4.92 3.41 3.18
CA VAL A 207 -6.33 3.15 3.48
C VAL A 207 -6.96 2.19 2.48
N VAL A 208 -8.04 1.55 2.89
CA VAL A 208 -8.91 0.72 2.06
C VAL A 208 -10.33 1.25 2.13
N SER A 209 -11.10 0.80 3.13
CA SER A 209 -12.52 1.11 3.25
C SER A 209 -12.81 2.59 3.51
N ALA A 210 -11.88 3.34 4.09
CA ALA A 210 -12.06 4.77 4.32
C ALA A 210 -12.33 5.55 3.03
N VAL A 211 -11.81 5.08 1.90
CA VAL A 211 -12.07 5.63 0.56
C VAL A 211 -13.01 4.72 -0.22
N CYS A 212 -12.66 3.44 -0.37
CA CYS A 212 -13.36 2.53 -1.27
C CYS A 212 -14.82 2.28 -0.89
N SER A 213 -15.17 2.35 0.40
CA SER A 213 -16.52 2.12 0.90
C SER A 213 -17.24 3.41 1.30
N ALA A 214 -16.67 4.57 1.05
CA ALA A 214 -17.32 5.86 1.29
C ALA A 214 -18.47 6.10 0.31
N ASP A 215 -19.48 6.84 0.72
CA ASP A 215 -20.57 7.26 -0.19
C ASP A 215 -20.03 8.12 -1.33
N ASP A 216 -19.09 9.01 -1.03
CA ASP A 216 -18.32 9.81 -1.98
C ASP A 216 -16.81 9.51 -1.81
N PRO A 217 -16.24 8.62 -2.65
CA PRO A 217 -14.82 8.26 -2.56
C PRO A 217 -13.87 9.44 -2.81
N TYR A 218 -14.25 10.38 -3.69
CA TYR A 218 -13.43 11.57 -3.95
C TYR A 218 -13.35 12.47 -2.72
N ALA A 219 -14.50 12.80 -2.13
CA ALA A 219 -14.53 13.66 -0.94
C ALA A 219 -13.76 13.05 0.23
N ALA A 220 -13.94 11.73 0.47
CA ALA A 220 -13.20 11.01 1.52
C ALA A 220 -11.69 10.97 1.25
N ALA A 221 -11.28 10.73 0.02
CA ALA A 221 -9.89 10.73 -0.40
C ALA A 221 -9.27 12.13 -0.24
N LYS A 222 -9.99 13.17 -0.67
CA LYS A 222 -9.53 14.57 -0.60
C LYS A 222 -9.33 15.04 0.84
N GLU A 223 -10.26 14.70 1.74
CA GLU A 223 -10.13 15.02 3.16
C GLU A 223 -8.87 14.40 3.77
N LEU A 224 -8.58 13.13 3.47
CA LEU A 224 -7.38 12.45 3.95
C LEU A 224 -6.10 13.12 3.43
N VAL A 225 -6.02 13.39 2.12
CA VAL A 225 -4.84 14.01 1.51
C VAL A 225 -4.62 15.42 2.05
N ASP A 226 -5.67 16.25 2.11
CA ASP A 226 -5.55 17.61 2.61
C ASP A 226 -5.11 17.65 4.07
N THR A 227 -5.67 16.75 4.90
CA THR A 227 -5.27 16.64 6.31
C THR A 227 -3.81 16.23 6.44
N TRP A 228 -3.35 15.26 5.64
CA TRP A 228 -1.95 14.83 5.64
C TRP A 228 -0.98 15.92 5.20
N GLN A 229 -1.36 16.73 4.21
CA GLN A 229 -0.53 17.82 3.69
C GLN A 229 -0.45 19.01 4.65
N GLN A 230 -1.50 19.25 5.45
CA GLN A 230 -1.57 20.37 6.40
C GLN A 230 -0.94 20.05 7.77
N ALA A 231 -0.71 18.77 8.08
CA ALA A 231 -0.07 18.31 9.29
C ALA A 231 1.46 18.42 9.20
#